data_94c314ebbc501ed622b08fa926719d8e
#
_entry.id   94c314ebbc501ed622b08fa926719d8e
#
_cell.length_a   1.000
_cell.length_b   1.000
_cell.length_c   1.000
_cell.angle_alpha   90.00
_cell.angle_beta   90.00
_cell.angle_gamma   90.00
#
_symmetry.space_group_name_H-M   'P 1'
#
loop_
_entity.id
_entity.type
_entity.pdbx_description
1 polymer ?
#
loop_
_entity_poly.entity_id
_entity_poly.type
_entity_poly.pdbx_seq_one_letter_code
_entity_poly.pdbx_strand_id
1 'polypeptide(L)'
;MKPIRLFAAFFFAWMTLTAAVAAADITVTKRDVNIAAGLDKNVANILVLLQDGETTDTMMVASINSRTGRSVMMRVDCRLMVDVPEVGETRLADVYALGAQKCRGMLAERTINTLLGLNIGTYVALDVTNLPQLVDAIDTVSMELDEREAAAMGLDLGWNDLTGEEALAYVRLRLEGDDPARSRGYELLMQMLYEGVNSGDLGSMLGLGTKLLGALDTNLNAMTAVTLASAVKGGDDRSELALPTQAQQTSEEPLRADTAAMQQTVKEALYEE
;
A
#
# COMPACT_ATOMS: atom_id res chain seq x y z
N MET A 1 55.55 -11.50 -46.09
CA MET A 1 54.42 -12.29 -45.50
C MET A 1 54.32 -11.91 -44.05
N LYS A 2 53.29 -11.12 -43.67
CA LYS A 2 53.03 -10.71 -42.29
C LYS A 2 51.94 -11.60 -41.70
N PRO A 3 52.03 -12.13 -40.49
CA PRO A 3 50.97 -12.89 -39.86
C PRO A 3 49.92 -11.93 -39.30
N ILE A 4 48.69 -12.17 -39.65
CA ILE A 4 47.47 -11.55 -39.13
C ILE A 4 47.28 -11.98 -37.67
N ARG A 5 47.40 -11.02 -36.76
CA ARG A 5 47.03 -11.26 -35.36
C ARG A 5 45.53 -11.19 -35.23
N LEU A 6 44.95 -12.39 -34.94
CA LEU A 6 43.56 -12.54 -34.56
C LEU A 6 43.34 -11.93 -33.17
N PHE A 7 42.75 -10.76 -33.10
CA PHE A 7 42.21 -10.21 -31.87
C PHE A 7 40.85 -10.89 -31.59
N ALA A 8 40.89 -11.87 -30.72
CA ALA A 8 39.68 -12.39 -30.12
C ALA A 8 39.15 -11.35 -29.15
N ALA A 9 38.18 -10.54 -29.60
CA ALA A 9 37.40 -9.69 -28.75
C ALA A 9 36.46 -10.60 -27.93
N PHE A 10 36.81 -10.79 -26.66
CA PHE A 10 35.88 -11.30 -25.67
C PHE A 10 34.79 -10.24 -25.46
N PHE A 11 33.73 -10.36 -26.23
CA PHE A 11 32.46 -9.71 -25.93
C PHE A 11 31.88 -10.44 -24.72
N PHE A 12 32.15 -9.93 -23.52
CA PHE A 12 31.35 -10.21 -22.36
C PHE A 12 29.96 -9.61 -22.66
N ALA A 13 29.10 -10.44 -23.25
CA ALA A 13 27.68 -10.20 -23.23
C ALA A 13 27.26 -10.30 -21.76
N TRP A 14 27.17 -9.16 -21.10
CA TRP A 14 26.43 -9.01 -19.88
C TRP A 14 24.97 -9.23 -20.25
N MET A 15 24.60 -10.50 -20.27
CA MET A 15 23.23 -10.92 -20.30
C MET A 15 22.66 -10.46 -18.95
N THR A 16 22.12 -9.26 -18.91
CA THR A 16 21.15 -8.88 -17.89
C THR A 16 20.03 -9.90 -18.06
N LEU A 17 20.07 -10.94 -17.24
CA LEU A 17 18.99 -11.86 -17.03
C LEU A 17 17.90 -11.03 -16.30
N THR A 18 17.17 -10.21 -17.05
CA THR A 18 15.82 -9.87 -16.67
C THR A 18 15.08 -11.20 -16.75
N ALA A 19 15.09 -11.94 -15.66
CA ALA A 19 14.07 -12.93 -15.44
C ALA A 19 12.76 -12.13 -15.51
N ALA A 20 12.09 -12.16 -16.66
CA ALA A 20 10.66 -11.96 -16.67
C ALA A 20 10.17 -13.02 -15.69
N VAL A 21 9.83 -12.62 -14.49
CA VAL A 21 9.07 -13.44 -13.57
C VAL A 21 7.79 -13.72 -14.36
N ALA A 22 7.74 -14.88 -15.00
CA ALA A 22 6.50 -15.39 -15.57
C ALA A 22 5.53 -15.27 -14.42
N ALA A 23 4.38 -14.58 -14.64
CA ALA A 23 3.38 -14.37 -13.62
C ALA A 23 3.18 -15.70 -12.92
N ALA A 24 3.74 -15.83 -11.72
CA ALA A 24 3.65 -17.08 -10.97
C ALA A 24 2.23 -17.05 -10.44
N ASP A 25 1.33 -17.79 -11.09
CA ASP A 25 -0.07 -17.96 -10.66
C ASP A 25 -0.11 -18.64 -9.26
N ILE A 26 0.41 -17.93 -8.25
CA ILE A 26 0.48 -18.42 -6.88
C ILE A 26 -0.94 -18.47 -6.32
N THR A 27 -1.34 -19.67 -5.94
CA THR A 27 -2.65 -19.90 -5.33
C THR A 27 -2.50 -19.93 -3.81
N VAL A 28 -3.22 -19.02 -3.13
CA VAL A 28 -3.28 -18.90 -1.67
C VAL A 28 -4.68 -19.24 -1.19
N THR A 29 -4.79 -20.02 -0.12
CA THR A 29 -6.07 -20.31 0.52
C THR A 29 -6.28 -19.42 1.75
N LYS A 30 -7.53 -19.29 2.23
CA LYS A 30 -7.84 -18.54 3.46
C LYS A 30 -7.07 -19.04 4.70
N ARG A 31 -6.64 -20.30 4.72
CA ARG A 31 -5.83 -20.85 5.82
C ARG A 31 -4.41 -20.33 5.80
N ASP A 32 -3.89 -20.05 4.63
CA ASP A 32 -2.51 -19.57 4.45
C ASP A 32 -2.36 -18.10 4.85
N VAL A 33 -3.48 -17.37 4.94
CA VAL A 33 -3.51 -15.92 5.28
C VAL A 33 -3.43 -15.68 6.79
N ASN A 34 -4.00 -16.56 7.62
CA ASN A 34 -4.03 -16.45 9.07
C ASN A 34 -2.75 -16.97 9.71
N ILE A 35 -1.74 -16.11 9.87
CA ILE A 35 -0.42 -16.54 10.33
C ILE A 35 -0.21 -16.31 11.84
N ALA A 36 -0.71 -15.21 12.39
CA ALA A 36 -0.54 -14.90 13.81
C ALA A 36 -1.69 -15.42 14.66
N ALA A 37 -1.36 -16.18 15.72
CA ALA A 37 -2.33 -16.63 16.71
C ALA A 37 -2.28 -15.76 17.98
N GLY A 38 -3.42 -15.60 18.66
CA GLY A 38 -3.45 -14.95 19.98
C GLY A 38 -3.56 -13.41 19.94
N LEU A 39 -3.78 -12.81 18.77
CA LEU A 39 -4.03 -11.37 18.65
C LEU A 39 -5.41 -10.99 19.22
N ASP A 40 -5.54 -9.73 19.68
CA ASP A 40 -6.80 -9.21 20.22
C ASP A 40 -7.88 -9.22 19.13
N LYS A 41 -8.97 -9.91 19.42
CA LYS A 41 -10.14 -10.03 18.52
C LYS A 41 -10.87 -8.71 18.29
N ASN A 42 -10.62 -7.71 19.14
CA ASN A 42 -11.20 -6.38 18.99
C ASN A 42 -10.43 -5.52 18.00
N VAL A 43 -9.22 -5.95 17.58
CA VAL A 43 -8.43 -5.25 16.55
C VAL A 43 -8.72 -5.86 15.20
N ALA A 44 -9.29 -5.04 14.31
CA ALA A 44 -9.48 -5.37 12.91
C ALA A 44 -8.37 -4.75 12.08
N ASN A 45 -7.72 -5.56 11.25
CA ASN A 45 -6.68 -5.14 10.32
C ASN A 45 -7.20 -5.23 8.89
N ILE A 46 -7.03 -4.14 8.12
CA ILE A 46 -7.40 -4.05 6.71
C ILE A 46 -6.17 -3.67 5.91
N LEU A 47 -5.87 -4.44 4.88
CA LEU A 47 -4.84 -4.10 3.92
C LEU A 47 -5.44 -3.24 2.80
N VAL A 48 -4.89 -2.07 2.57
CA VAL A 48 -5.27 -1.18 1.46
C VAL A 48 -4.12 -1.08 0.48
N LEU A 49 -4.40 -1.34 -0.79
CA LEU A 49 -3.44 -1.37 -1.87
C LEU A 49 -3.88 -0.40 -2.96
N LEU A 50 -2.99 0.49 -3.39
CA LEU A 50 -3.17 1.32 -4.57
C LEU A 50 -2.27 0.76 -5.68
N GLN A 51 -2.90 0.28 -6.74
CA GLN A 51 -2.22 -0.39 -7.86
C GLN A 51 -2.04 0.58 -9.03
N ASP A 52 -0.85 0.65 -9.62
CA ASP A 52 -0.61 1.30 -10.91
C ASP A 52 -0.12 0.24 -11.91
N GLY A 53 -1.07 -0.32 -12.67
CA GLY A 53 -0.85 -1.48 -13.50
C GLY A 53 -0.56 -2.75 -12.68
N GLU A 54 0.60 -3.36 -12.90
CA GLU A 54 1.01 -4.58 -12.17
C GLU A 54 1.85 -4.29 -10.91
N THR A 55 2.03 -3.02 -10.56
CA THR A 55 2.86 -2.61 -9.42
C THR A 55 2.01 -1.96 -8.35
N THR A 56 2.22 -2.32 -7.10
CA THR A 56 1.62 -1.63 -5.95
C THR A 56 2.40 -0.35 -5.69
N ASP A 57 1.76 0.81 -5.89
CA ASP A 57 2.33 2.13 -5.60
C ASP A 57 2.27 2.44 -4.10
N THR A 58 1.15 2.10 -3.48
CA THR A 58 0.91 2.37 -2.06
C THR A 58 0.41 1.11 -1.36
N MET A 59 0.99 0.83 -0.22
CA MET A 59 0.56 -0.24 0.68
C MET A 59 0.36 0.33 2.08
N MET A 60 -0.85 0.16 2.61
CA MET A 60 -1.24 0.65 3.93
C MET A 60 -1.98 -0.45 4.69
N VAL A 61 -1.74 -0.54 6.00
CA VAL A 61 -2.57 -1.33 6.90
C VAL A 61 -3.30 -0.39 7.85
N ALA A 62 -4.62 -0.44 7.81
CA ALA A 62 -5.47 0.24 8.78
C ALA A 62 -5.83 -0.75 9.89
N SER A 63 -5.40 -0.47 11.12
CA SER A 63 -5.70 -1.25 12.31
C SER A 63 -6.63 -0.48 13.22
N ILE A 64 -7.78 -1.06 13.56
CA ILE A 64 -8.83 -0.39 14.32
C ILE A 64 -9.22 -1.27 15.49
N ASN A 65 -9.06 -0.74 16.71
CA ASN A 65 -9.53 -1.39 17.92
C ASN A 65 -10.97 -0.95 18.22
N SER A 66 -11.93 -1.86 17.98
CA SER A 66 -13.37 -1.58 18.16
C SER A 66 -13.78 -1.35 19.61
N ARG A 67 -12.97 -1.75 20.58
CA ARG A 67 -13.23 -1.57 22.01
C ARG A 67 -12.81 -0.20 22.52
N THR A 68 -11.66 0.29 22.07
CA THR A 68 -11.07 1.57 22.54
C THR A 68 -11.32 2.73 21.58
N GLY A 69 -11.62 2.46 20.30
CA GLY A 69 -11.67 3.44 19.23
C GLY A 69 -10.27 3.82 18.69
N ARG A 70 -9.19 3.29 19.27
CA ARG A 70 -7.82 3.55 18.80
C ARG A 70 -7.65 3.04 17.37
N SER A 71 -7.05 3.86 16.52
CA SER A 71 -6.71 3.48 15.16
C SER A 71 -5.25 3.79 14.83
N VAL A 72 -4.60 2.86 14.13
CA VAL A 72 -3.21 3.01 13.68
C VAL A 72 -3.17 2.80 12.17
N MET A 73 -2.69 3.81 11.45
CA MET A 73 -2.48 3.74 9.99
C MET A 73 -1.01 3.47 9.72
N MET A 74 -0.70 2.29 9.20
CA MET A 74 0.67 1.85 8.93
C MET A 74 0.95 1.91 7.43
N ARG A 75 1.84 2.80 7.01
CA ARG A 75 2.38 2.80 5.65
C ARG A 75 3.55 1.84 5.56
N VAL A 76 3.53 0.92 4.60
CA VAL A 76 4.63 0.00 4.34
C VAL A 76 5.32 0.37 3.04
N ASP A 77 6.64 0.58 3.08
CA ASP A 77 7.40 0.96 1.90
C ASP A 77 7.42 -0.18 0.86
N CYS A 78 6.82 0.08 -0.28
CA CYS A 78 6.66 -0.91 -1.36
C CYS A 78 8.00 -1.34 -2.01
N ARG A 79 9.10 -0.61 -1.77
CA ARG A 79 10.46 -0.97 -2.23
C ARG A 79 11.09 -2.09 -1.41
N LEU A 80 10.52 -2.39 -0.22
CA LEU A 80 11.06 -3.40 0.70
C LEU A 80 11.14 -4.76 0.03
N MET A 81 12.31 -5.39 0.15
CA MET A 81 12.50 -6.78 -0.27
C MET A 81 11.89 -7.72 0.77
N VAL A 82 11.08 -8.65 0.29
CA VAL A 82 10.38 -9.65 1.09
C VAL A 82 10.60 -11.04 0.50
N ASP A 83 10.60 -12.05 1.36
CA ASP A 83 10.66 -13.44 0.92
C ASP A 83 9.25 -13.99 0.72
N VAL A 84 8.95 -14.39 -0.51
CA VAL A 84 7.70 -15.07 -0.87
C VAL A 84 8.03 -16.53 -1.12
N PRO A 85 7.53 -17.47 -0.31
CA PRO A 85 7.99 -18.87 -0.32
C PRO A 85 8.03 -19.54 -1.68
N GLU A 86 7.11 -19.20 -2.59
CA GLU A 86 7.00 -19.81 -3.91
C GLU A 86 7.91 -19.14 -4.96
N VAL A 87 8.42 -17.93 -4.67
CA VAL A 87 9.18 -17.10 -5.61
C VAL A 87 10.59 -16.82 -5.11
N GLY A 88 10.78 -16.74 -3.79
CA GLY A 88 11.97 -16.22 -3.14
C GLY A 88 11.90 -14.70 -2.92
N GLU A 89 13.05 -14.06 -2.84
CA GLU A 89 13.13 -12.64 -2.55
C GLU A 89 12.62 -11.79 -3.72
N THR A 90 11.64 -10.92 -3.44
CA THR A 90 11.03 -10.00 -4.40
C THR A 90 10.67 -8.68 -3.75
N ARG A 91 10.41 -7.64 -4.53
CA ARG A 91 9.93 -6.36 -3.98
C ARG A 91 8.49 -6.52 -3.51
N LEU A 92 8.16 -5.88 -2.39
CA LEU A 92 6.80 -5.86 -1.87
C LEU A 92 5.80 -5.26 -2.88
N ALA A 93 6.23 -4.29 -3.68
CA ALA A 93 5.45 -3.70 -4.77
C ALA A 93 4.93 -4.74 -5.79
N ASP A 94 5.67 -5.82 -6.00
CA ASP A 94 5.37 -6.80 -7.06
C ASP A 94 4.50 -7.97 -6.55
N VAL A 95 4.35 -8.12 -5.23
CA VAL A 95 3.72 -9.28 -4.59
C VAL A 95 2.27 -9.49 -5.03
N TYR A 96 1.48 -8.40 -5.13
CA TYR A 96 0.08 -8.51 -5.54
C TYR A 96 -0.06 -9.14 -6.92
N ALA A 97 0.77 -8.73 -7.88
CA ALA A 97 0.74 -9.24 -9.26
C ALA A 97 1.18 -10.70 -9.40
N LEU A 98 1.96 -11.22 -8.45
CA LEU A 98 2.39 -12.63 -8.43
C LEU A 98 1.27 -13.61 -8.08
N GLY A 99 0.21 -13.14 -7.43
CA GLY A 99 -0.94 -13.97 -7.10
C GLY A 99 -1.78 -14.33 -8.33
N ALA A 100 -2.30 -15.56 -8.39
CA ALA A 100 -3.35 -15.92 -9.34
C ALA A 100 -4.52 -14.93 -9.21
N GLN A 101 -5.22 -14.62 -10.32
CA GLN A 101 -6.20 -13.53 -10.40
C GLN A 101 -7.19 -13.47 -9.22
N LYS A 102 -7.62 -14.62 -8.71
CA LYS A 102 -8.54 -14.71 -7.56
C LYS A 102 -7.85 -14.70 -6.20
N CYS A 103 -6.52 -14.66 -6.17
CA CYS A 103 -5.71 -14.80 -4.96
C CYS A 103 -4.75 -13.63 -4.76
N ARG A 104 -4.74 -12.62 -5.64
CA ARG A 104 -3.81 -11.48 -5.60
C ARG A 104 -3.80 -10.80 -4.22
N GLY A 105 -4.97 -10.38 -3.76
CA GLY A 105 -5.10 -9.75 -2.45
C GLY A 105 -4.74 -10.69 -1.30
N MET A 106 -5.11 -11.98 -1.36
CA MET A 106 -4.74 -12.96 -0.34
C MET A 106 -3.24 -13.22 -0.26
N LEU A 107 -2.52 -13.18 -1.40
CA LEU A 107 -1.06 -13.27 -1.39
C LEU A 107 -0.42 -12.05 -0.71
N ALA A 108 -0.92 -10.86 -1.00
CA ALA A 108 -0.48 -9.63 -0.34
C ALA A 108 -0.79 -9.68 1.18
N GLU A 109 -2.02 -10.10 1.59
CA GLU A 109 -2.38 -10.31 2.99
C GLU A 109 -1.42 -11.28 3.69
N ARG A 110 -1.14 -12.43 3.09
CA ARG A 110 -0.19 -13.43 3.63
C ARG A 110 1.19 -12.83 3.84
N THR A 111 1.68 -12.12 2.84
CA THR A 111 3.03 -11.52 2.88
C THR A 111 3.12 -10.46 3.99
N ILE A 112 2.15 -9.56 4.09
CA ILE A 112 2.12 -8.52 5.12
C ILE A 112 1.91 -9.14 6.51
N ASN A 113 1.06 -10.16 6.66
CA ASN A 113 0.90 -10.87 7.92
C ASN A 113 2.22 -11.48 8.40
N THR A 114 2.99 -12.10 7.49
CA THR A 114 4.31 -12.64 7.81
C THR A 114 5.29 -11.54 8.18
N LEU A 115 5.29 -10.45 7.42
CA LEU A 115 6.20 -9.33 7.60
C LEU A 115 5.97 -8.59 8.93
N LEU A 116 4.71 -8.31 9.26
CA LEU A 116 4.34 -7.47 10.40
C LEU A 116 3.82 -8.22 11.63
N GLY A 117 3.70 -9.56 11.55
CA GLY A 117 3.16 -10.37 12.65
C GLY A 117 1.66 -10.12 12.90
N LEU A 118 0.91 -9.82 11.84
CA LEU A 118 -0.51 -9.50 11.89
C LEU A 118 -1.39 -10.68 11.46
N ASN A 119 -2.70 -10.47 11.55
CA ASN A 119 -3.74 -11.38 11.14
C ASN A 119 -4.76 -10.62 10.27
N ILE A 120 -4.29 -10.11 9.12
CA ILE A 120 -5.13 -9.43 8.13
C ILE A 120 -5.93 -10.49 7.40
N GLY A 121 -7.22 -10.34 7.32
CA GLY A 121 -8.13 -11.20 6.55
C GLY A 121 -9.08 -10.40 5.67
N THR A 122 -8.80 -9.10 5.52
CA THR A 122 -9.59 -8.18 4.70
C THR A 122 -8.65 -7.26 3.94
N TYR A 123 -8.86 -7.17 2.62
CA TYR A 123 -8.12 -6.25 1.76
C TYR A 123 -9.04 -5.44 0.86
N VAL A 124 -8.53 -4.31 0.43
CA VAL A 124 -9.09 -3.45 -0.62
C VAL A 124 -7.96 -3.08 -1.56
N ALA A 125 -8.04 -3.49 -2.81
CA ALA A 125 -7.12 -3.08 -3.86
C ALA A 125 -7.85 -2.20 -4.87
N LEU A 126 -7.32 -0.99 -5.06
CA LEU A 126 -7.82 0.02 -5.98
C LEU A 126 -6.79 0.25 -7.08
N ASP A 127 -7.20 0.17 -8.34
CA ASP A 127 -6.38 0.64 -9.45
C ASP A 127 -6.41 2.18 -9.49
N VAL A 128 -5.25 2.83 -9.60
CA VAL A 128 -5.14 4.31 -9.64
C VAL A 128 -5.98 4.92 -10.77
N THR A 129 -6.21 4.18 -11.85
CA THR A 129 -7.05 4.64 -12.96
C THR A 129 -8.52 4.83 -12.58
N ASN A 130 -8.95 4.27 -11.44
CA ASN A 130 -10.28 4.45 -10.87
C ASN A 130 -10.35 5.62 -9.87
N LEU A 131 -9.21 6.25 -9.51
CA LEU A 131 -9.18 7.41 -8.61
C LEU A 131 -10.07 8.56 -9.10
N PRO A 132 -10.09 8.92 -10.40
CA PRO A 132 -10.98 9.98 -10.87
C PRO A 132 -12.44 9.74 -10.48
N GLN A 133 -12.96 8.53 -10.70
CA GLN A 133 -14.34 8.20 -10.35
C GLN A 133 -14.58 8.19 -8.83
N LEU A 134 -13.57 7.79 -8.05
CA LEU A 134 -13.69 7.74 -6.59
C LEU A 134 -13.69 9.15 -6.00
N VAL A 135 -12.80 10.02 -6.44
CA VAL A 135 -12.70 11.42 -5.97
C VAL A 135 -13.90 12.24 -6.43
N ASP A 136 -14.27 12.16 -7.72
CA ASP A 136 -15.42 12.89 -8.27
C ASP A 136 -16.75 12.47 -7.60
N ALA A 137 -16.80 11.27 -7.03
CA ALA A 137 -17.97 10.80 -6.28
C ALA A 137 -18.13 11.47 -4.91
N ILE A 138 -17.07 12.10 -4.39
CA ILE A 138 -17.06 12.94 -3.17
C ILE A 138 -16.84 14.42 -3.50
N ASP A 139 -16.96 14.80 -4.78
CA ASP A 139 -16.74 16.12 -5.37
C ASP A 139 -15.25 16.43 -5.59
N THR A 140 -14.47 16.61 -4.53
CA THR A 140 -13.03 16.91 -4.57
C THR A 140 -12.34 16.34 -3.34
N VAL A 141 -11.01 16.36 -3.32
CA VAL A 141 -10.19 16.08 -2.16
C VAL A 141 -9.21 17.24 -1.92
N SER A 142 -9.21 17.83 -0.73
CA SER A 142 -8.32 18.96 -0.40
C SER A 142 -6.92 18.46 -0.11
N MET A 143 -5.92 18.90 -0.88
CA MET A 143 -4.51 18.55 -0.71
C MET A 143 -3.65 19.80 -0.52
N GLU A 144 -2.72 19.76 0.43
CA GLU A 144 -1.72 20.81 0.59
C GLU A 144 -0.52 20.51 -0.31
N LEU A 145 -0.31 21.36 -1.34
CA LEU A 145 0.78 21.20 -2.29
C LEU A 145 1.98 22.05 -1.89
N ASP A 146 3.17 21.48 -1.94
CA ASP A 146 4.41 22.23 -1.82
C ASP A 146 4.71 23.01 -3.12
N GLU A 147 5.73 23.89 -3.10
CA GLU A 147 6.10 24.75 -4.25
C GLU A 147 6.42 23.92 -5.50
N ARG A 148 7.04 22.77 -5.33
CA ARG A 148 7.46 21.89 -6.45
C ARG A 148 6.27 21.13 -7.04
N GLU A 149 5.37 20.67 -6.19
CA GLU A 149 4.14 19.98 -6.58
C GLU A 149 3.19 20.94 -7.29
N ALA A 150 2.96 22.10 -6.70
CA ALA A 150 2.13 23.16 -7.28
C ALA A 150 2.65 23.57 -8.66
N ALA A 151 3.96 23.81 -8.79
CA ALA A 151 4.59 24.16 -10.06
C ALA A 151 4.46 23.03 -11.10
N ALA A 152 4.64 21.77 -10.71
CA ALA A 152 4.56 20.62 -11.61
C ALA A 152 3.14 20.33 -12.06
N MET A 153 2.13 20.60 -11.24
CA MET A 153 0.71 20.41 -11.52
C MET A 153 0.04 21.64 -12.15
N GLY A 154 0.71 22.80 -12.13
CA GLY A 154 0.13 24.06 -12.59
C GLY A 154 -0.99 24.59 -11.70
N LEU A 155 -0.90 24.30 -10.39
CA LEU A 155 -1.82 24.70 -9.34
C LEU A 155 -1.19 25.73 -8.40
N ASP A 156 -1.96 26.24 -7.45
CA ASP A 156 -1.48 27.21 -6.45
C ASP A 156 -0.69 26.50 -5.33
N LEU A 157 0.27 27.22 -4.73
CA LEU A 157 0.95 26.79 -3.51
C LEU A 157 -0.04 26.71 -2.33
N GLY A 158 0.02 25.63 -1.55
CA GLY A 158 -0.83 25.42 -0.40
C GLY A 158 -2.06 24.58 -0.71
N TRP A 159 -3.19 24.86 -0.07
CA TRP A 159 -4.39 24.02 -0.17
C TRP A 159 -5.10 24.17 -1.51
N ASN A 160 -5.36 23.05 -2.16
CA ASN A 160 -6.09 22.93 -3.42
C ASN A 160 -7.13 21.81 -3.32
N ASP A 161 -8.31 22.06 -3.85
CA ASP A 161 -9.37 21.05 -3.98
C ASP A 161 -9.18 20.32 -5.30
N LEU A 162 -8.53 19.15 -5.26
CA LEU A 162 -8.21 18.38 -6.42
C LEU A 162 -9.43 17.63 -6.97
N THR A 163 -9.66 17.76 -8.24
CA THR A 163 -10.57 16.88 -9.00
C THR A 163 -9.99 15.47 -9.10
N GLY A 164 -10.79 14.53 -9.59
CA GLY A 164 -10.32 13.15 -9.74
C GLY A 164 -9.13 13.01 -10.68
N GLU A 165 -9.08 13.77 -11.80
CA GLU A 165 -7.95 13.76 -12.73
C GLU A 165 -6.69 14.40 -12.10
N GLU A 166 -6.84 15.46 -11.32
CA GLU A 166 -5.73 16.07 -10.59
C GLU A 166 -5.23 15.18 -9.47
N ALA A 167 -6.11 14.46 -8.76
CA ALA A 167 -5.74 13.47 -7.76
C ALA A 167 -4.93 12.31 -8.38
N LEU A 168 -5.33 11.82 -9.57
CA LEU A 168 -4.57 10.83 -10.31
C LEU A 168 -3.19 11.37 -10.72
N ALA A 169 -3.13 12.62 -11.21
CA ALA A 169 -1.88 13.27 -11.57
C ALA A 169 -0.97 13.42 -10.34
N TYR A 170 -1.54 13.82 -9.18
CA TYR A 170 -0.82 13.95 -7.92
C TYR A 170 -0.18 12.62 -7.48
N VAL A 171 -0.94 11.53 -7.47
CA VAL A 171 -0.42 10.21 -7.09
C VAL A 171 0.72 9.76 -8.00
N ARG A 172 0.62 10.06 -9.29
CA ARG A 172 1.65 9.72 -10.30
C ARG A 172 2.83 10.69 -10.36
N LEU A 173 2.76 11.79 -9.63
CA LEU A 173 3.82 12.79 -9.64
C LEU A 173 5.14 12.20 -9.13
N ARG A 174 6.22 12.44 -9.87
CA ARG A 174 7.60 12.03 -9.50
C ARG A 174 8.49 13.24 -9.72
N LEU A 175 9.04 13.78 -8.63
CA LEU A 175 9.90 14.95 -8.65
C LEU A 175 11.34 14.58 -8.33
N GLU A 176 12.29 15.25 -8.98
CA GLU A 176 13.71 15.05 -8.70
C GLU A 176 14.03 15.43 -7.24
N GLY A 177 14.72 14.55 -6.51
CA GLY A 177 15.06 14.75 -5.10
C GLY A 177 13.92 14.51 -4.13
N ASP A 178 12.82 13.88 -4.55
CA ASP A 178 11.82 13.36 -3.60
C ASP A 178 12.45 12.32 -2.67
N ASP A 179 11.94 12.28 -1.44
CA ASP A 179 12.21 11.16 -0.55
C ASP A 179 11.67 9.87 -1.19
N PRO A 180 12.52 8.88 -1.47
CA PRO A 180 12.07 7.62 -2.06
C PRO A 180 11.03 6.88 -1.20
N ALA A 181 10.98 7.16 0.11
CA ALA A 181 9.98 6.59 1.01
C ALA A 181 8.65 7.35 1.00
N ARG A 182 8.57 8.51 0.34
CA ARG A 182 7.32 9.27 0.23
C ARG A 182 6.32 8.54 -0.66
N SER A 183 5.08 8.48 -0.25
CA SER A 183 3.98 7.93 -1.04
C SER A 183 2.83 8.93 -1.12
N ARG A 184 2.67 9.58 -2.26
CA ARG A 184 1.56 10.50 -2.53
C ARG A 184 0.22 9.78 -2.54
N GLY A 185 0.21 8.51 -2.93
CA GLY A 185 -0.98 7.68 -2.82
C GLY A 185 -1.43 7.49 -1.38
N TYR A 186 -0.48 7.29 -0.45
CA TYR A 186 -0.79 7.24 0.99
C TYR A 186 -1.34 8.58 1.49
N GLU A 187 -0.68 9.69 1.15
CA GLU A 187 -1.11 11.04 1.54
C GLU A 187 -2.54 11.33 1.07
N LEU A 188 -2.85 11.03 -0.20
CA LEU A 188 -4.18 11.17 -0.76
C LEU A 188 -5.22 10.30 -0.02
N LEU A 189 -4.94 9.03 0.20
CA LEU A 189 -5.85 8.11 0.89
C LEU A 189 -6.10 8.55 2.33
N MET A 190 -5.08 9.05 3.03
CA MET A 190 -5.23 9.57 4.39
C MET A 190 -6.08 10.84 4.42
N GLN A 191 -5.90 11.73 3.46
CA GLN A 191 -6.72 12.94 3.37
C GLN A 191 -8.19 12.62 3.06
N MET A 192 -8.44 11.73 2.11
CA MET A 192 -9.80 11.25 1.83
C MET A 192 -10.45 10.60 3.05
N LEU A 193 -9.69 9.81 3.82
CA LEU A 193 -10.19 9.22 5.06
C LEU A 193 -10.51 10.30 6.09
N TYR A 194 -9.64 11.28 6.26
CA TYR A 194 -9.82 12.39 7.19
C TYR A 194 -11.08 13.21 6.86
N GLU A 195 -11.27 13.59 5.62
CA GLU A 195 -12.44 14.34 5.15
C GLU A 195 -13.72 13.52 5.33
N GLY A 196 -13.70 12.24 4.95
CA GLY A 196 -14.83 11.35 5.10
C GLY A 196 -15.27 11.16 6.55
N VAL A 197 -14.33 11.09 7.49
CA VAL A 197 -14.62 11.01 8.93
C VAL A 197 -15.22 12.32 9.45
N ASN A 198 -14.65 13.46 9.05
CA ASN A 198 -15.06 14.78 9.54
C ASN A 198 -16.39 15.25 8.94
N SER A 199 -16.67 14.96 7.68
CA SER A 199 -17.95 15.28 7.03
C SER A 199 -19.14 14.57 7.67
N GLY A 200 -18.87 13.53 8.46
CA GLY A 200 -19.92 12.73 9.09
C GLY A 200 -20.67 11.81 8.10
N ASP A 201 -20.27 11.83 6.83
CA ASP A 201 -20.93 11.17 5.72
C ASP A 201 -20.22 9.89 5.27
N LEU A 202 -19.63 9.17 6.23
CA LEU A 202 -19.09 7.81 5.97
C LEU A 202 -20.17 6.87 5.37
N GLY A 203 -21.44 7.15 5.63
CA GLY A 203 -22.56 6.44 5.01
C GLY A 203 -22.64 6.66 3.51
N SER A 204 -22.43 7.89 3.04
CA SER A 204 -22.36 8.22 1.61
C SER A 204 -21.07 7.66 0.99
N MET A 205 -19.92 7.76 1.66
CA MET A 205 -18.68 7.10 1.21
C MET A 205 -18.83 5.58 1.09
N LEU A 206 -19.53 4.92 2.03
CA LEU A 206 -19.82 3.49 1.97
C LEU A 206 -20.91 3.18 0.92
N GLY A 207 -21.88 4.07 0.74
CA GLY A 207 -22.88 4.00 -0.33
C GLY A 207 -22.24 4.13 -1.71
N LEU A 208 -21.21 4.98 -1.82
CA LEU A 208 -20.34 5.10 -2.99
C LEU A 208 -19.47 3.85 -3.14
N GLY A 209 -18.92 3.33 -2.04
CA GLY A 209 -18.19 2.05 -2.03
C GLY A 209 -19.02 0.91 -2.62
N THR A 210 -20.33 0.84 -2.36
CA THR A 210 -21.19 -0.18 -2.99
C THR A 210 -21.39 0.04 -4.50
N LYS A 211 -21.38 1.29 -4.98
CA LYS A 211 -21.41 1.60 -6.41
C LYS A 211 -20.06 1.36 -7.08
N LEU A 212 -18.97 1.55 -6.34
CA LEU A 212 -17.59 1.35 -6.80
C LEU A 212 -17.05 -0.06 -6.56
N LEU A 213 -17.78 -0.94 -5.87
CA LEU A 213 -17.38 -2.35 -5.61
C LEU A 213 -17.00 -3.11 -6.91
N GLY A 214 -17.52 -2.68 -8.06
CA GLY A 214 -17.11 -3.18 -9.37
C GLY A 214 -15.74 -2.72 -9.85
N ALA A 215 -15.18 -1.66 -9.24
CA ALA A 215 -13.87 -1.08 -9.55
C ALA A 215 -12.79 -1.49 -8.53
N LEU A 216 -13.18 -2.19 -7.46
CA LEU A 216 -12.30 -2.65 -6.39
C LEU A 216 -12.11 -4.16 -6.46
N ASP A 217 -10.88 -4.64 -6.33
CA ASP A 217 -10.61 -6.02 -5.94
C ASP A 217 -10.58 -6.09 -4.42
N THR A 218 -11.58 -6.76 -3.82
CA THR A 218 -11.73 -6.79 -2.37
C THR A 218 -12.50 -8.01 -1.89
N ASN A 219 -12.16 -8.48 -0.69
CA ASN A 219 -12.97 -9.43 0.06
C ASN A 219 -13.78 -8.75 1.20
N LEU A 220 -13.77 -7.41 1.26
CA LEU A 220 -14.53 -6.62 2.22
C LEU A 220 -16.04 -6.78 1.95
N ASN A 221 -16.79 -7.11 2.98
CA ASN A 221 -18.27 -7.10 2.90
C ASN A 221 -18.85 -5.81 3.51
N ALA A 222 -20.06 -5.46 3.08
CA ALA A 222 -20.71 -4.22 3.49
C ALA A 222 -20.89 -4.09 5.02
N MET A 223 -21.14 -5.20 5.73
CA MET A 223 -21.30 -5.17 7.19
C MET A 223 -19.97 -4.83 7.88
N THR A 224 -18.88 -5.46 7.46
CA THR A 224 -17.54 -5.14 7.97
C THR A 224 -17.17 -3.69 7.69
N ALA A 225 -17.46 -3.19 6.48
CA ALA A 225 -17.21 -1.79 6.12
C ALA A 225 -17.94 -0.81 7.05
N VAL A 226 -19.22 -1.03 7.32
CA VAL A 226 -20.03 -0.20 8.26
C VAL A 226 -19.46 -0.25 9.68
N THR A 227 -19.10 -1.44 10.15
CA THR A 227 -18.53 -1.61 11.51
C THR A 227 -17.23 -0.84 11.66
N LEU A 228 -16.33 -0.93 10.67
CA LEU A 228 -15.05 -0.26 10.67
C LEU A 228 -15.20 1.27 10.57
N ALA A 229 -16.07 1.75 9.70
CA ALA A 229 -16.36 3.18 9.58
C ALA A 229 -16.92 3.76 10.88
N SER A 230 -17.80 3.02 11.56
CA SER A 230 -18.35 3.43 12.86
C SER A 230 -17.27 3.49 13.95
N ALA A 231 -16.33 2.54 13.95
CA ALA A 231 -15.23 2.51 14.91
C ALA A 231 -14.25 3.66 14.69
N VAL A 232 -13.91 3.98 13.43
CA VAL A 232 -13.05 5.11 13.08
C VAL A 232 -13.68 6.45 13.48
N LYS A 233 -14.99 6.60 13.29
CA LYS A 233 -15.72 7.84 13.65
C LYS A 233 -15.78 8.07 15.17
N GLY A 234 -15.82 7.01 15.97
CA GLY A 234 -15.93 7.11 17.44
C GLY A 234 -14.61 7.29 18.17
N GLY A 235 -13.48 7.22 17.50
CA GLY A 235 -12.15 7.25 18.13
C GLY A 235 -11.38 8.55 17.90
N ASP A 236 -10.92 9.17 19.00
CA ASP A 236 -10.04 10.34 18.96
C ASP A 236 -8.54 9.97 18.94
N ASP A 237 -8.20 8.72 19.27
CA ASP A 237 -6.82 8.22 19.34
C ASP A 237 -6.40 7.63 17.97
N ARG A 238 -5.76 8.47 17.16
CA ARG A 238 -5.25 8.12 15.83
C ARG A 238 -3.75 8.31 15.80
N SER A 239 -3.04 7.34 15.26
CA SER A 239 -1.61 7.41 15.05
C SER A 239 -1.22 6.88 13.67
N GLU A 240 -0.08 7.37 13.18
CA GLU A 240 0.50 6.94 11.91
C GLU A 240 1.87 6.31 12.15
N LEU A 241 2.18 5.30 11.38
CA LEU A 241 3.45 4.58 11.44
C LEU A 241 3.97 4.32 10.03
N ALA A 242 5.20 4.75 9.77
CA ALA A 242 5.91 4.41 8.51
C ALA A 242 6.86 3.24 8.77
N LEU A 243 6.76 2.20 7.95
CA LEU A 243 7.57 0.98 8.05
C LEU A 243 8.32 0.69 6.73
N PRO A 244 9.59 0.25 6.81
CA PRO A 244 10.40 0.25 8.01
C PRO A 244 10.78 1.67 8.45
N THR A 245 10.99 1.88 9.75
CA THR A 245 11.65 3.08 10.24
C THR A 245 13.13 3.05 9.85
N GLN A 246 13.80 4.19 9.84
CA GLN A 246 15.24 4.23 9.49
C GLN A 246 16.10 3.31 10.38
N ALA A 247 15.75 3.20 11.67
CA ALA A 247 16.45 2.32 12.61
C ALA A 247 16.25 0.81 12.33
N GLN A 248 15.20 0.45 11.61
CA GLN A 248 14.89 -0.93 11.23
C GLN A 248 15.50 -1.33 9.89
N GLN A 249 15.96 -0.38 9.09
CA GLN A 249 16.58 -0.66 7.78
C GLN A 249 17.94 -1.32 7.98
N THR A 250 18.17 -2.41 7.28
CA THR A 250 19.45 -3.16 7.26
C THR A 250 20.22 -2.92 5.96
N SER A 251 19.55 -2.45 4.91
CA SER A 251 20.13 -2.03 3.63
C SER A 251 19.17 -1.05 2.94
N GLU A 252 19.72 -0.05 2.24
CA GLU A 252 18.93 0.93 1.47
C GLU A 252 18.73 0.52 0.01
N GLU A 253 19.71 -0.13 -0.60
CA GLU A 253 19.62 -0.58 -1.99
C GLU A 253 20.22 -1.98 -2.17
N PRO A 254 19.37 -3.00 -2.35
CA PRO A 254 17.91 -2.98 -2.23
C PRO A 254 17.47 -2.75 -0.78
N LEU A 255 16.31 -2.11 -0.61
CA LEU A 255 15.78 -1.83 0.73
C LEU A 255 15.47 -3.14 1.46
N ARG A 256 16.11 -3.32 2.61
CA ARG A 256 15.85 -4.44 3.53
C ARG A 256 15.69 -3.94 4.94
N ALA A 257 14.95 -4.68 5.75
CA ALA A 257 14.70 -4.32 7.13
C ALA A 257 14.70 -5.54 8.07
N ASP A 258 14.91 -5.27 9.34
CA ASP A 258 14.76 -6.25 10.41
C ASP A 258 13.27 -6.52 10.68
N THR A 259 12.79 -7.66 10.22
CA THR A 259 11.39 -8.10 10.37
C THR A 259 10.98 -8.20 11.83
N ALA A 260 11.88 -8.69 12.72
CA ALA A 260 11.55 -8.83 14.14
C ALA A 260 11.39 -7.45 14.81
N ALA A 261 12.25 -6.49 14.46
CA ALA A 261 12.12 -5.12 14.93
C ALA A 261 10.84 -4.43 14.41
N MET A 262 10.46 -4.67 13.17
CA MET A 262 9.18 -4.16 12.63
C MET A 262 7.99 -4.76 13.37
N GLN A 263 7.96 -6.08 13.57
CA GLN A 263 6.89 -6.77 14.31
C GLN A 263 6.76 -6.26 15.75
N GLN A 264 7.88 -5.99 16.42
CA GLN A 264 7.87 -5.44 17.77
C GLN A 264 7.26 -4.02 17.78
N THR A 265 7.67 -3.15 16.85
CA THR A 265 7.11 -1.80 16.74
C THR A 265 5.59 -1.83 16.46
N VAL A 266 5.15 -2.71 15.58
CA VAL A 266 3.72 -2.88 15.28
C VAL A 266 2.95 -3.37 16.51
N LYS A 267 3.51 -4.31 17.25
CA LYS A 267 2.92 -4.83 18.49
C LYS A 267 2.77 -3.72 19.54
N GLU A 268 3.82 -2.93 19.76
CA GLU A 268 3.80 -1.79 20.68
C GLU A 268 2.72 -0.77 20.26
N ALA A 269 2.66 -0.42 18.98
CA ALA A 269 1.69 0.53 18.46
C ALA A 269 0.23 0.08 18.62
N LEU A 270 -0.04 -1.23 18.53
CA LEU A 270 -1.41 -1.76 18.53
C LEU A 270 -1.90 -2.21 19.90
N TYR A 271 -1.02 -2.71 20.76
CA TYR A 271 -1.41 -3.48 21.96
C TYR A 271 -0.82 -2.96 23.28
N GLU A 272 0.17 -2.07 23.25
CA GLU A 272 0.74 -1.50 24.48
C GLU A 272 0.10 -0.15 24.78
N GLU A 273 -0.29 0.03 26.06
CA GLU A 273 -0.94 1.26 26.59
C GLU A 273 0.11 2.34 26.91
#